data_06387d8a324f1fed0e62b148c5eed0c7
#
_entry.id   06387d8a324f1fed0e62b148c5eed0c7
#
_cell.length_a   1.000
_cell.length_b   1.000
_cell.length_c   1.000
_cell.angle_alpha   90.00
_cell.angle_beta   90.00
_cell.angle_gamma   90.00
#
_symmetry.space_group_name_H-M   'P 1'
#
loop_
_entity.id
_entity.type
_entity.pdbx_description
1 polymer ?
#
loop_
_entity_poly.entity_id
_entity_poly.type
_entity_poly.pdbx_seq_one_letter_code
_entity_poly.pdbx_strand_id
1 'polypeptide(L)'
;IFGDHSDVMACRQTGWAQLASASVQESMDLGAVAHLSAIKGSIPFQHFFDGFRTSHEIQKIEVLDYEDLGKMLDWDAVQRFKDHALSTEHPTLRNTLQNPDTFFQSREACNSAYDALPAIVEEYMGKINEVTGRNYQLFNYYGAPDAERVVVAMGSVCETLLEVVDYLVERGEKVGFIQVHLFRPFSMERLLEKIPATCKCLTVLDRTKEPGAPGEPLYLDVCDALWEGKRTNIEALCGRYGLGSKDTTPAQMKAVFDNMKGEIGRAHV
;
A
#
# COMPACT_ATOMS: atom_id res chain seq x y z
N ILE A 1 -2.07 -7.23 -21.51
CA ILE A 1 -2.11 -6.91 -20.07
C ILE A 1 -0.75 -7.27 -19.51
N PHE A 2 -0.15 -6.34 -18.79
CA PHE A 2 1.14 -6.54 -18.12
C PHE A 2 0.90 -6.79 -16.63
N GLY A 3 1.75 -7.59 -16.00
CA GLY A 3 1.65 -7.89 -14.58
C GLY A 3 2.33 -6.85 -13.69
N ASP A 4 2.40 -5.58 -14.12
CA ASP A 4 2.90 -4.44 -13.34
C ASP A 4 1.76 -3.58 -12.79
N HIS A 5 2.07 -2.51 -12.07
CA HIS A 5 1.10 -1.64 -11.41
C HIS A 5 0.62 -0.45 -12.26
N SER A 6 0.83 -0.47 -13.57
CA SER A 6 0.53 0.69 -14.44
C SER A 6 -0.94 1.07 -14.44
N ASP A 7 -1.85 0.10 -14.46
CA ASP A 7 -3.30 0.30 -14.42
C ASP A 7 -3.77 0.79 -13.04
N VAL A 8 -3.24 0.23 -11.96
CA VAL A 8 -3.50 0.68 -10.59
C VAL A 8 -3.08 2.12 -10.39
N MET A 9 -1.87 2.48 -10.84
CA MET A 9 -1.36 3.84 -10.72
C MET A 9 -2.14 4.84 -11.56
N ALA A 10 -2.68 4.42 -12.71
CA ALA A 10 -3.58 5.27 -13.50
C ALA A 10 -4.88 5.63 -12.74
N CYS A 11 -5.31 4.78 -11.81
CA CYS A 11 -6.52 4.99 -11.01
C CYS A 11 -6.27 5.75 -9.69
N ARG A 12 -5.03 6.09 -9.33
CA ARG A 12 -4.70 6.69 -8.01
C ARG A 12 -5.38 8.03 -7.72
N GLN A 13 -5.85 8.74 -8.76
CA GLN A 13 -6.52 10.03 -8.64
C GLN A 13 -8.05 9.94 -8.66
N THR A 14 -8.62 8.74 -8.72
CA THR A 14 -10.07 8.56 -8.85
C THR A 14 -10.82 8.65 -7.52
N GLY A 15 -10.11 8.64 -6.39
CA GLY A 15 -10.68 8.65 -5.05
C GLY A 15 -10.96 7.25 -4.47
N TRP A 16 -10.61 6.19 -5.18
CA TRP A 16 -10.64 4.84 -4.61
C TRP A 16 -9.47 4.63 -3.65
N ALA A 17 -9.73 4.04 -2.51
CA ALA A 17 -8.66 3.56 -1.65
C ALA A 17 -7.91 2.41 -2.35
N GLN A 18 -6.60 2.34 -2.16
CA GLN A 18 -5.76 1.34 -2.83
C GLN A 18 -5.00 0.52 -1.81
N LEU A 19 -5.28 -0.79 -1.79
CA LEU A 19 -4.70 -1.76 -0.85
C LEU A 19 -3.95 -2.83 -1.63
N ALA A 20 -2.64 -2.99 -1.36
CA ALA A 20 -1.75 -3.91 -2.04
C ALA A 20 -1.53 -5.19 -1.22
N SER A 21 -1.52 -6.34 -1.89
CA SER A 21 -1.13 -7.63 -1.32
C SER A 21 0.11 -8.18 -2.02
N ALA A 22 1.00 -8.83 -1.28
CA ALA A 22 2.23 -9.43 -1.79
C ALA A 22 2.07 -10.91 -2.15
N SER A 23 1.24 -11.64 -1.43
CA SER A 23 1.07 -13.09 -1.57
C SER A 23 -0.38 -13.50 -1.78
N VAL A 24 -0.58 -14.78 -2.09
CA VAL A 24 -1.93 -15.37 -2.21
C VAL A 24 -2.67 -15.35 -0.88
N GLN A 25 -1.95 -15.59 0.24
CA GLN A 25 -2.54 -15.50 1.57
C GLN A 25 -2.95 -14.07 1.92
N GLU A 26 -2.09 -13.09 1.66
CA GLU A 26 -2.43 -11.68 1.85
C GLU A 26 -3.64 -11.28 0.99
N SER A 27 -3.76 -11.82 -0.23
CA SER A 27 -4.90 -11.51 -1.10
C SER A 27 -6.22 -11.99 -0.51
N MET A 28 -6.24 -13.12 0.20
CA MET A 28 -7.41 -13.59 0.94
C MET A 28 -7.73 -12.65 2.12
N ASP A 29 -6.75 -12.37 2.96
CA ASP A 29 -6.94 -11.68 4.23
C ASP A 29 -7.22 -10.18 4.03
N LEU A 30 -6.42 -9.53 3.19
CA LEU A 30 -6.59 -8.10 2.89
C LEU A 30 -7.80 -7.83 1.98
N GLY A 31 -8.28 -8.82 1.23
CA GLY A 31 -9.57 -8.77 0.56
C GLY A 31 -10.71 -8.55 1.55
N ALA A 32 -10.70 -9.28 2.67
CA ALA A 32 -11.67 -9.08 3.75
C ALA A 32 -11.51 -7.69 4.40
N VAL A 33 -10.27 -7.24 4.67
CA VAL A 33 -10.00 -5.89 5.19
C VAL A 33 -10.56 -4.82 4.26
N ALA A 34 -10.34 -4.95 2.94
CA ALA A 34 -10.83 -3.99 1.94
C ALA A 34 -12.37 -3.89 1.96
N HIS A 35 -13.07 -5.03 1.98
CA HIS A 35 -14.53 -5.05 2.03
C HIS A 35 -15.09 -4.45 3.31
N LEU A 36 -14.58 -4.86 4.46
CA LEU A 36 -15.03 -4.37 5.78
C LEU A 36 -14.75 -2.86 5.92
N SER A 37 -13.59 -2.41 5.48
CA SER A 37 -13.20 -0.99 5.50
C SER A 37 -14.04 -0.15 4.54
N ALA A 38 -14.35 -0.67 3.35
CA ALA A 38 -15.21 0.01 2.38
C ALA A 38 -16.61 0.23 2.93
N ILE A 39 -17.17 -0.77 3.62
CA ILE A 39 -18.50 -0.67 4.23
C ILE A 39 -18.50 0.38 5.34
N LYS A 40 -17.54 0.30 6.27
CA LYS A 40 -17.46 1.22 7.42
C LYS A 40 -17.11 2.65 7.00
N GLY A 41 -16.12 2.81 6.11
CA GLY A 41 -15.59 4.11 5.66
C GLY A 41 -16.39 4.75 4.53
N SER A 42 -17.32 4.03 3.90
CA SER A 42 -18.09 4.48 2.72
C SER A 42 -17.20 4.97 1.56
N ILE A 43 -16.02 4.39 1.41
CA ILE A 43 -15.06 4.67 0.34
C ILE A 43 -14.80 3.36 -0.42
N PRO A 44 -14.89 3.36 -1.76
CA PRO A 44 -14.60 2.17 -2.54
C PRO A 44 -13.11 1.82 -2.50
N PHE A 45 -12.80 0.52 -2.56
CA PHE A 45 -11.43 0.00 -2.54
C PHE A 45 -11.07 -0.63 -3.87
N GLN A 46 -9.87 -0.34 -4.33
CA GLN A 46 -9.12 -1.11 -5.30
C GLN A 46 -8.11 -1.96 -4.52
N HIS A 47 -8.49 -3.20 -4.21
CA HIS A 47 -7.57 -4.19 -3.68
C HIS A 47 -6.86 -4.85 -4.86
N PHE A 48 -5.54 -4.86 -4.84
CA PHE A 48 -4.73 -5.33 -5.95
C PHE A 48 -3.54 -6.18 -5.51
N PHE A 49 -3.10 -7.02 -6.41
CA PHE A 49 -1.92 -7.87 -6.30
C PHE A 49 -1.31 -8.08 -7.68
N ASP A 50 -0.08 -8.58 -7.74
CA ASP A 50 0.70 -8.65 -8.97
C ASP A 50 0.12 -9.67 -9.95
N GLY A 51 -0.08 -9.23 -11.20
CA GLY A 51 -0.45 -10.10 -12.30
C GLY A 51 0.69 -11.06 -12.69
N PHE A 52 0.34 -12.25 -13.13
CA PHE A 52 1.22 -13.37 -13.48
C PHE A 52 2.09 -13.92 -12.34
N ARG A 53 2.33 -13.16 -11.30
CA ARG A 53 3.00 -13.64 -10.08
C ARG A 53 1.94 -14.11 -9.11
N THR A 54 1.49 -13.30 -8.21
CA THR A 54 0.46 -13.66 -7.23
C THR A 54 -0.83 -14.21 -7.88
N SER A 55 -1.27 -13.65 -9.02
CA SER A 55 -2.53 -14.06 -9.67
C SER A 55 -2.52 -15.45 -10.28
N HIS A 56 -1.36 -16.01 -10.61
CA HIS A 56 -1.19 -17.33 -11.21
C HIS A 56 -0.50 -18.33 -10.28
N GLU A 57 -0.17 -17.92 -9.08
CA GLU A 57 0.46 -18.77 -8.10
C GLU A 57 -0.56 -19.71 -7.46
N ILE A 58 -0.17 -20.98 -7.32
CA ILE A 58 -0.98 -21.99 -6.64
C ILE A 58 -0.36 -22.26 -5.28
N GLN A 59 -1.00 -21.76 -4.24
CA GLN A 59 -0.57 -21.95 -2.85
C GLN A 59 -1.70 -22.53 -2.01
N LYS A 60 -1.32 -23.29 -0.98
CA LYS A 60 -2.24 -23.64 0.10
C LYS A 60 -2.35 -22.45 1.03
N ILE A 61 -3.58 -21.95 1.21
CA ILE A 61 -3.88 -20.83 2.10
C ILE A 61 -4.83 -21.26 3.22
N GLU A 62 -4.84 -20.50 4.29
CA GLU A 62 -5.85 -20.57 5.34
C GLU A 62 -7.01 -19.65 4.97
N VAL A 63 -8.22 -20.20 4.99
CA VAL A 63 -9.45 -19.48 4.63
C VAL A 63 -10.08 -18.89 5.88
N LEU A 64 -10.49 -17.63 5.80
CA LEU A 64 -11.22 -16.95 6.89
C LEU A 64 -12.63 -17.57 7.05
N ASP A 65 -13.07 -17.74 8.30
CA ASP A 65 -14.40 -18.22 8.59
C ASP A 65 -15.44 -17.11 8.35
N TYR A 66 -16.54 -17.45 7.68
CA TYR A 66 -17.62 -16.50 7.40
C TYR A 66 -18.35 -16.03 8.67
N GLU A 67 -18.40 -16.85 9.72
CA GLU A 67 -18.99 -16.45 10.99
C GLU A 67 -18.14 -15.35 11.66
N ASP A 68 -16.83 -15.45 11.59
CA ASP A 68 -15.92 -14.44 12.14
C ASP A 68 -15.98 -13.15 11.31
N LEU A 69 -16.03 -13.23 9.99
CA LEU A 69 -16.25 -12.07 9.12
C LEU A 69 -17.58 -11.40 9.42
N GLY A 70 -18.65 -12.17 9.65
CA GLY A 70 -19.97 -11.66 10.02
C GLY A 70 -19.98 -10.88 11.36
N LYS A 71 -19.17 -11.31 12.34
CA LYS A 71 -18.98 -10.60 13.62
C LYS A 71 -18.21 -9.29 13.48
N MET A 72 -17.29 -9.22 12.51
CA MET A 72 -16.48 -8.02 12.23
C MET A 72 -17.28 -6.93 11.50
N LEU A 73 -18.36 -7.29 10.82
CA LEU A 73 -19.13 -6.37 9.97
C LEU A 73 -19.83 -5.29 10.80
N ASP A 74 -19.65 -4.03 10.39
CA ASP A 74 -20.40 -2.89 10.92
C ASP A 74 -21.81 -2.85 10.32
N TRP A 75 -22.78 -3.44 11.02
CA TRP A 75 -24.16 -3.53 10.57
C TRP A 75 -24.86 -2.17 10.51
N ASP A 76 -24.46 -1.22 11.34
CA ASP A 76 -24.99 0.16 11.29
C ASP A 76 -24.51 0.87 10.02
N ALA A 77 -23.26 0.62 9.59
CA ALA A 77 -22.76 1.11 8.31
C ALA A 77 -23.50 0.48 7.12
N VAL A 78 -23.79 -0.81 7.18
CA VAL A 78 -24.65 -1.47 6.17
C VAL A 78 -26.01 -0.82 6.09
N GLN A 79 -26.62 -0.52 7.25
CA GLN A 79 -27.94 0.14 7.28
C GLN A 79 -27.85 1.56 6.72
N ARG A 80 -26.86 2.35 7.13
CA ARG A 80 -26.62 3.69 6.54
C ARG A 80 -26.48 3.65 5.02
N PHE A 81 -25.75 2.66 4.50
CA PHE A 81 -25.62 2.50 3.05
C PHE A 81 -26.97 2.22 2.37
N LYS A 82 -27.79 1.36 2.97
CA LYS A 82 -29.14 1.06 2.46
C LYS A 82 -30.06 2.29 2.51
N ASP A 83 -29.98 3.07 3.58
CA ASP A 83 -30.80 4.29 3.75
C ASP A 83 -30.46 5.37 2.73
N HIS A 84 -29.22 5.38 2.19
CA HIS A 84 -28.80 6.25 1.12
C HIS A 84 -29.17 5.76 -0.29
N ALA A 85 -29.74 4.57 -0.42
CA ALA A 85 -30.17 4.05 -1.71
C ALA A 85 -31.34 4.88 -2.28
N LEU A 86 -31.33 5.07 -3.60
CA LEU A 86 -32.44 5.74 -4.27
C LEU A 86 -33.71 4.86 -4.17
N SER A 87 -34.78 5.42 -3.62
CA SER A 87 -36.05 4.75 -3.52
C SER A 87 -37.21 5.70 -3.87
N THR A 88 -38.34 5.13 -4.24
CA THR A 88 -39.55 5.91 -4.50
C THR A 88 -40.14 6.54 -3.24
N GLU A 89 -39.88 5.96 -2.07
CA GLU A 89 -40.32 6.45 -0.76
C GLU A 89 -39.47 7.62 -0.26
N HIS A 90 -38.19 7.62 -0.63
CA HIS A 90 -37.23 8.67 -0.28
C HIS A 90 -36.50 9.15 -1.55
N PRO A 91 -37.20 9.91 -2.43
CA PRO A 91 -36.60 10.37 -3.67
C PRO A 91 -35.49 11.39 -3.40
N THR A 92 -34.34 11.17 -4.01
CA THR A 92 -33.19 12.06 -3.88
C THR A 92 -32.72 12.48 -5.27
N LEU A 93 -32.60 13.78 -5.50
CA LEU A 93 -32.00 14.31 -6.72
C LEU A 93 -30.49 14.43 -6.54
N ARG A 94 -29.73 13.74 -7.37
CA ARG A 94 -28.27 13.89 -7.45
C ARG A 94 -27.92 14.49 -8.80
N ASN A 95 -27.37 15.70 -8.79
CA ASN A 95 -26.96 16.37 -10.00
C ASN A 95 -25.62 15.82 -10.52
N THR A 96 -25.53 15.67 -11.82
CA THR A 96 -24.30 15.30 -12.53
C THR A 96 -23.41 16.50 -12.81
N LEU A 97 -23.95 17.71 -12.73
CA LEU A 97 -23.26 18.98 -12.96
C LEU A 97 -23.32 19.83 -11.69
N GLN A 98 -22.18 20.36 -11.29
CA GLN A 98 -22.04 21.29 -10.18
C GLN A 98 -21.35 22.58 -10.67
N ASN A 99 -21.83 23.72 -10.18
CA ASN A 99 -21.15 24.99 -10.41
C ASN A 99 -19.80 25.04 -9.67
N PRO A 100 -18.82 25.88 -10.09
CA PRO A 100 -17.49 25.92 -9.51
C PRO A 100 -17.45 26.07 -7.98
N ASP A 101 -18.26 26.95 -7.43
CA ASP A 101 -18.40 27.17 -5.98
C ASP A 101 -18.94 25.94 -5.22
N THR A 102 -19.97 25.30 -5.74
CA THR A 102 -20.55 24.08 -5.15
C THR A 102 -19.62 22.89 -5.31
N PHE A 103 -18.98 22.74 -6.46
CA PHE A 103 -18.04 21.66 -6.72
C PHE A 103 -16.82 21.72 -5.79
N PHE A 104 -16.24 22.91 -5.60
CA PHE A 104 -15.11 23.10 -4.70
C PHE A 104 -15.44 22.63 -3.28
N GLN A 105 -16.57 23.09 -2.73
CA GLN A 105 -17.01 22.69 -1.39
C GLN A 105 -17.25 21.18 -1.28
N SER A 106 -17.87 20.57 -2.30
CA SER A 106 -18.12 19.13 -2.34
C SER A 106 -16.82 18.32 -2.35
N ARG A 107 -15.79 18.83 -3.05
CA ARG A 107 -14.47 18.16 -3.09
C ARG A 107 -13.73 18.27 -1.76
N GLU A 108 -13.78 19.43 -1.10
CA GLU A 108 -13.16 19.62 0.21
C GLU A 108 -13.88 18.84 1.33
N ALA A 109 -15.21 18.72 1.25
CA ALA A 109 -16.01 18.01 2.23
C ALA A 109 -15.67 16.51 2.33
N CYS A 110 -15.06 15.91 1.32
CA CYS A 110 -14.67 14.50 1.38
C CYS A 110 -13.36 14.25 2.17
N ASN A 111 -12.59 15.28 2.50
CA ASN A 111 -11.29 15.13 3.18
C ASN A 111 -11.43 14.37 4.50
N SER A 112 -12.43 14.69 5.32
CA SER A 112 -12.64 14.02 6.60
C SER A 112 -12.83 12.50 6.50
N ALA A 113 -13.42 12.02 5.40
CA ALA A 113 -13.60 10.58 5.17
C ALA A 113 -12.24 9.91 4.83
N TYR A 114 -11.42 10.57 4.03
CA TYR A 114 -10.08 10.07 3.71
C TYR A 114 -9.13 10.14 4.90
N ASP A 115 -9.24 11.17 5.73
CA ASP A 115 -8.43 11.31 6.96
C ASP A 115 -8.75 10.21 7.99
N ALA A 116 -10.02 9.78 8.06
CA ALA A 116 -10.46 8.71 8.96
C ALA A 116 -10.11 7.30 8.45
N LEU A 117 -9.93 7.13 7.14
CA LEU A 117 -9.84 5.81 6.53
C LEU A 117 -8.61 4.99 6.97
N PRO A 118 -7.40 5.54 7.14
CA PRO A 118 -6.26 4.77 7.64
C PRO A 118 -6.53 4.08 8.98
N ALA A 119 -7.15 4.76 9.93
CA ALA A 119 -7.50 4.20 11.23
C ALA A 119 -8.57 3.09 11.11
N ILE A 120 -9.52 3.21 10.18
CA ILE A 120 -10.51 2.17 9.90
C ILE A 120 -9.82 0.92 9.32
N VAL A 121 -8.87 1.09 8.41
CA VAL A 121 -8.11 -0.02 7.83
C VAL A 121 -7.25 -0.69 8.91
N GLU A 122 -6.57 0.07 9.76
CA GLU A 122 -5.82 -0.46 10.91
C GLU A 122 -6.70 -1.28 11.87
N GLU A 123 -7.91 -0.79 12.15
CA GLU A 123 -8.89 -1.54 12.99
C GLU A 123 -9.20 -2.91 12.39
N TYR A 124 -9.49 -2.97 11.09
CA TYR A 124 -9.82 -4.25 10.46
C TYR A 124 -8.60 -5.14 10.23
N MET A 125 -7.43 -4.58 9.96
CA MET A 125 -6.18 -5.35 9.99
C MET A 125 -5.96 -5.97 11.37
N GLY A 126 -6.19 -5.22 12.46
CA GLY A 126 -6.13 -5.72 13.83
C GLY A 126 -7.07 -6.90 14.08
N LYS A 127 -8.33 -6.79 13.67
CA LYS A 127 -9.31 -7.88 13.82
C LYS A 127 -8.93 -9.13 13.02
N ILE A 128 -8.41 -8.98 11.80
CA ILE A 128 -7.91 -10.10 11.02
C ILE A 128 -6.66 -10.71 11.68
N ASN A 129 -5.75 -9.89 12.19
CA ASN A 129 -4.58 -10.37 12.93
C ASN A 129 -4.96 -11.21 14.15
N GLU A 130 -5.99 -10.79 14.91
CA GLU A 130 -6.49 -11.53 16.09
C GLU A 130 -6.97 -12.95 15.74
N VAL A 131 -7.68 -13.12 14.64
CA VAL A 131 -8.24 -14.44 14.26
C VAL A 131 -7.25 -15.30 13.48
N THR A 132 -6.22 -14.71 12.85
CA THR A 132 -5.28 -15.42 12.00
C THR A 132 -3.89 -15.60 12.62
N GLY A 133 -3.56 -14.84 13.64
CA GLY A 133 -2.22 -14.79 14.24
C GLY A 133 -1.19 -14.06 13.37
N ARG A 134 -1.61 -13.33 12.31
CA ARG A 134 -0.75 -12.55 11.43
C ARG A 134 -0.52 -11.15 12.00
N ASN A 135 0.29 -10.34 11.32
CA ASN A 135 0.63 -8.98 11.75
C ASN A 135 0.56 -8.00 10.58
N TYR A 136 -0.65 -7.80 10.05
CA TYR A 136 -0.88 -6.79 9.01
C TYR A 136 -0.94 -5.39 9.60
N GLN A 137 -0.26 -4.45 8.95
CA GLN A 137 -0.27 -3.02 9.26
C GLN A 137 -0.32 -2.23 7.94
N LEU A 138 -0.61 -0.93 7.99
CA LEU A 138 -0.59 -0.09 6.76
C LEU A 138 0.78 -0.13 6.09
N PHE A 139 1.83 -0.16 6.91
CA PHE A 139 3.22 -0.33 6.51
C PHE A 139 3.87 -1.33 7.46
N ASN A 140 4.43 -2.41 6.94
CA ASN A 140 5.17 -3.39 7.73
C ASN A 140 6.67 -3.20 7.54
N TYR A 141 7.38 -2.99 8.63
CA TYR A 141 8.85 -2.99 8.63
C TYR A 141 9.38 -4.39 8.89
N TYR A 142 10.42 -4.78 8.14
CA TYR A 142 11.16 -6.02 8.36
C TYR A 142 12.66 -5.79 8.17
N GLY A 143 13.49 -6.34 9.07
CA GLY A 143 14.95 -6.29 8.99
C GLY A 143 15.62 -5.85 10.30
N ALA A 144 16.84 -5.37 10.19
CA ALA A 144 17.61 -4.92 11.34
C ALA A 144 16.98 -3.70 12.02
N PRO A 145 16.82 -3.68 13.36
CA PRO A 145 16.19 -2.55 14.06
C PRO A 145 17.00 -1.24 13.94
N ASP A 146 18.27 -1.36 13.65
CA ASP A 146 19.21 -0.24 13.42
C ASP A 146 19.63 -0.12 11.96
N ALA A 147 18.74 -0.46 11.02
CA ALA A 147 19.02 -0.41 9.60
C ALA A 147 19.42 1.01 9.15
N GLU A 148 20.49 1.08 8.38
CA GLU A 148 20.98 2.31 7.76
C GLU A 148 20.49 2.46 6.31
N ARG A 149 20.10 1.35 5.68
CA ARG A 149 19.59 1.26 4.31
C ARG A 149 18.27 0.52 4.31
N VAL A 150 17.24 1.16 3.79
CA VAL A 150 15.88 0.63 3.80
C VAL A 150 15.29 0.68 2.39
N VAL A 151 14.67 -0.40 1.94
CA VAL A 151 13.90 -0.44 0.70
C VAL A 151 12.42 -0.25 1.03
N VAL A 152 11.69 0.55 0.26
CA VAL A 152 10.23 0.66 0.32
C VAL A 152 9.64 0.08 -0.95
N ALA A 153 8.71 -0.87 -0.82
CA ALA A 153 8.09 -1.52 -1.96
C ALA A 153 6.68 -2.02 -1.63
N MET A 154 5.91 -2.39 -2.65
CA MET A 154 4.61 -3.04 -2.51
C MET A 154 4.46 -4.16 -3.54
N GLY A 155 3.58 -5.13 -3.26
CA GLY A 155 3.34 -6.28 -4.10
C GLY A 155 4.35 -7.42 -3.90
N SER A 156 4.39 -8.35 -4.85
CA SER A 156 5.09 -9.63 -4.72
C SER A 156 6.60 -9.54 -4.49
N VAL A 157 7.25 -8.44 -4.86
CA VAL A 157 8.68 -8.22 -4.58
C VAL A 157 9.01 -8.25 -3.09
N CYS A 158 8.03 -7.97 -2.22
CA CYS A 158 8.24 -7.98 -0.77
C CYS A 158 8.61 -9.37 -0.24
N GLU A 159 8.11 -10.44 -0.84
CA GLU A 159 8.53 -11.81 -0.48
C GLU A 159 9.99 -12.07 -0.88
N THR A 160 10.42 -11.59 -2.05
CA THR A 160 11.84 -11.66 -2.46
C THR A 160 12.74 -10.80 -1.58
N LEU A 161 12.25 -9.61 -1.17
CA LEU A 161 13.00 -8.72 -0.26
C LEU A 161 13.17 -9.34 1.12
N LEU A 162 12.18 -10.06 1.62
CA LEU A 162 12.25 -10.75 2.90
C LEU A 162 13.43 -11.73 2.93
N GLU A 163 13.54 -12.61 1.94
CA GLU A 163 14.64 -13.56 1.80
C GLU A 163 16.01 -12.86 1.67
N VAL A 164 16.07 -11.77 0.91
CA VAL A 164 17.33 -11.02 0.72
C VAL A 164 17.74 -10.29 1.98
N VAL A 165 16.79 -9.71 2.71
CA VAL A 165 17.09 -9.02 3.97
C VAL A 165 17.56 -10.00 5.03
N ASP A 166 16.95 -11.19 5.16
CA ASP A 166 17.44 -12.24 6.04
C ASP A 166 18.88 -12.63 5.70
N TYR A 167 19.15 -12.90 4.41
CA TYR A 167 20.50 -13.23 3.95
C TYR A 167 21.52 -12.14 4.30
N LEU A 168 21.19 -10.87 4.17
CA LEU A 168 22.09 -9.75 4.43
C LEU A 168 22.26 -9.49 5.93
N VAL A 169 21.19 -9.55 6.70
CA VAL A 169 21.22 -9.36 8.18
C VAL A 169 22.03 -10.45 8.85
N GLU A 170 21.89 -11.72 8.44
CA GLU A 170 22.73 -12.82 8.93
C GLU A 170 24.23 -12.58 8.70
N ARG A 171 24.59 -11.72 7.73
CA ARG A 171 25.98 -11.33 7.43
C ARG A 171 26.41 -10.02 8.09
N GLY A 172 25.58 -9.50 8.99
CA GLY A 172 25.87 -8.30 9.76
C GLY A 172 25.58 -6.98 9.02
N GLU A 173 24.86 -7.04 7.89
CA GLU A 173 24.44 -5.82 7.17
C GLU A 173 23.24 -5.17 7.88
N LYS A 174 23.29 -3.85 8.02
CA LYS A 174 22.23 -3.05 8.63
C LYS A 174 21.21 -2.62 7.58
N VAL A 175 20.34 -3.55 7.22
CA VAL A 175 19.35 -3.38 6.15
C VAL A 175 17.97 -3.78 6.60
N GLY A 176 16.95 -3.24 5.91
CA GLY A 176 15.56 -3.61 6.11
C GLY A 176 14.72 -3.18 4.92
N PHE A 177 13.45 -3.53 4.96
CA PHE A 177 12.49 -3.01 3.99
C PHE A 177 11.16 -2.67 4.66
N ILE A 178 10.41 -1.81 4.01
CA ILE A 178 9.03 -1.45 4.38
C ILE A 178 8.13 -1.93 3.26
N GLN A 179 7.20 -2.83 3.61
CA GLN A 179 6.13 -3.25 2.74
C GLN A 179 4.96 -2.27 2.88
N VAL A 180 4.46 -1.76 1.76
CA VAL A 180 3.31 -0.89 1.70
C VAL A 180 2.06 -1.71 1.41
N HIS A 181 1.09 -1.69 2.31
CA HIS A 181 -0.23 -2.26 2.08
C HIS A 181 -1.25 -1.18 1.69
N LEU A 182 -1.42 -0.12 2.48
CA LEU A 182 -2.33 0.98 2.12
C LEU A 182 -1.56 2.07 1.35
N PHE A 183 -1.78 2.11 0.03
CA PHE A 183 -1.16 3.12 -0.83
C PHE A 183 -2.02 4.39 -0.93
N ARG A 184 -3.36 4.27 -0.92
CA ARG A 184 -4.31 5.39 -0.88
C ARG A 184 -5.42 5.13 0.13
N PRO A 185 -5.73 6.11 1.02
CA PRO A 185 -4.97 7.35 1.27
C PRO A 185 -3.57 7.04 1.82
N PHE A 186 -2.58 7.86 1.46
CA PHE A 186 -1.20 7.66 1.90
C PHE A 186 -0.99 8.31 3.27
N SER A 187 -0.71 7.49 4.29
CA SER A 187 -0.47 7.98 5.65
C SER A 187 1.03 8.24 5.87
N MET A 188 1.45 9.49 5.72
CA MET A 188 2.84 9.90 5.93
C MET A 188 3.31 9.59 7.35
N GLU A 189 2.49 9.88 8.36
CA GLU A 189 2.79 9.63 9.77
C GLU A 189 3.13 8.15 10.01
N ARG A 190 2.27 7.24 9.54
CA ARG A 190 2.45 5.80 9.71
C ARG A 190 3.67 5.26 8.97
N LEU A 191 3.98 5.82 7.79
CA LEU A 191 5.23 5.47 7.08
C LEU A 191 6.45 5.90 7.90
N LEU A 192 6.47 7.15 8.37
CA LEU A 192 7.62 7.73 9.09
C LEU A 192 7.92 6.99 10.39
N GLU A 193 6.90 6.47 11.09
CA GLU A 193 7.05 5.63 12.27
C GLU A 193 7.80 4.31 11.98
N LYS A 194 7.75 3.81 10.74
CA LYS A 194 8.41 2.56 10.35
C LYS A 194 9.86 2.75 9.90
N ILE A 195 10.28 3.97 9.63
CA ILE A 195 11.65 4.25 9.20
C ILE A 195 12.58 4.27 10.42
N PRO A 196 13.56 3.35 10.53
CA PRO A 196 14.51 3.36 11.62
C PRO A 196 15.20 4.72 11.80
N ALA A 197 15.45 5.11 13.04
CA ALA A 197 16.12 6.38 13.35
C ALA A 197 17.54 6.46 12.76
N THR A 198 18.16 5.31 12.54
CA THR A 198 19.50 5.15 11.96
C THR A 198 19.52 5.18 10.43
N CYS A 199 18.37 5.22 9.77
CA CYS A 199 18.27 5.19 8.33
C CYS A 199 18.93 6.40 7.69
N LYS A 200 19.83 6.15 6.74
CA LYS A 200 20.59 7.16 5.97
C LYS A 200 20.18 7.21 4.52
N CYS A 201 19.84 6.06 3.96
CA CYS A 201 19.45 5.91 2.55
C CYS A 201 18.19 5.05 2.44
N LEU A 202 17.27 5.51 1.62
CA LEU A 202 16.01 4.85 1.36
C LEU A 202 15.79 4.70 -0.14
N THR A 203 15.67 3.47 -0.63
CA THR A 203 15.32 3.22 -2.04
C THR A 203 13.86 2.84 -2.15
N VAL A 204 13.11 3.58 -2.96
CA VAL A 204 11.72 3.26 -3.25
C VAL A 204 11.63 2.52 -4.58
N LEU A 205 11.05 1.32 -4.56
CA LEU A 205 10.84 0.49 -5.73
C LEU A 205 9.39 0.55 -6.20
N ASP A 206 9.20 1.13 -7.36
CA ASP A 206 7.91 1.15 -8.04
C ASP A 206 7.85 0.10 -9.17
N ARG A 207 6.74 -0.63 -9.26
CA ARG A 207 6.48 -1.57 -10.37
C ARG A 207 5.66 -0.88 -11.47
N THR A 208 6.04 0.33 -11.79
CA THR A 208 5.40 1.15 -12.83
C THR A 208 6.39 2.11 -13.45
N LYS A 209 6.04 2.64 -14.61
CA LYS A 209 6.76 3.72 -15.28
C LYS A 209 5.75 4.79 -15.71
N GLU A 210 5.85 5.96 -15.09
CA GLU A 210 5.10 7.14 -15.54
C GLU A 210 5.96 7.95 -16.50
N PRO A 211 5.68 7.90 -17.82
CA PRO A 211 6.47 8.63 -18.81
C PRO A 211 6.43 10.14 -18.57
N GLY A 212 7.61 10.77 -18.51
CA GLY A 212 7.75 12.22 -18.31
C GLY A 212 7.73 12.70 -16.87
N ALA A 213 7.38 11.85 -15.90
CA ALA A 213 7.43 12.21 -14.48
C ALA A 213 8.88 12.24 -13.95
N PRO A 214 9.19 13.11 -12.98
CA PRO A 214 10.53 13.17 -12.35
C PRO A 214 10.82 11.94 -11.48
N GLY A 215 9.80 11.23 -11.00
CA GLY A 215 9.86 10.02 -10.22
C GLY A 215 8.57 9.20 -10.38
N GLU A 216 8.56 8.00 -9.84
CA GLU A 216 7.39 7.14 -9.87
C GLU A 216 6.45 7.45 -8.68
N PRO A 217 5.17 7.04 -8.71
CA PRO A 217 4.17 7.49 -7.76
C PRO A 217 4.51 7.24 -6.30
N LEU A 218 4.93 6.01 -5.93
CA LEU A 218 5.29 5.70 -4.54
C LEU A 218 6.53 6.49 -4.10
N TYR A 219 7.53 6.61 -4.98
CA TYR A 219 8.73 7.39 -4.71
C TYR A 219 8.41 8.85 -4.40
N LEU A 220 7.51 9.48 -5.18
CA LEU A 220 7.12 10.87 -4.96
C LEU A 220 6.39 11.06 -3.62
N ASP A 221 5.49 10.14 -3.26
CA ASP A 221 4.78 10.18 -1.97
C ASP A 221 5.74 10.00 -0.79
N VAL A 222 6.74 9.11 -0.92
CA VAL A 222 7.77 8.92 0.11
C VAL A 222 8.67 10.15 0.24
N CYS A 223 9.05 10.78 -0.86
CA CYS A 223 9.84 12.02 -0.82
C CYS A 223 9.07 13.14 -0.12
N ASP A 224 7.77 13.27 -0.41
CA ASP A 224 6.91 14.24 0.26
C ASP A 224 6.81 13.96 1.77
N ALA A 225 6.60 12.70 2.15
CA ALA A 225 6.57 12.29 3.55
C ALA A 225 7.89 12.59 4.28
N LEU A 226 9.04 12.36 3.66
CA LEU A 226 10.34 12.69 4.24
C LEU A 226 10.53 14.21 4.41
N TRP A 227 10.06 14.98 3.44
CA TRP A 227 10.14 16.44 3.47
C TRP A 227 9.26 17.03 4.58
N GLU A 228 7.98 16.68 4.59
CA GLU A 228 7.02 17.15 5.61
C GLU A 228 7.39 16.66 7.02
N GLY A 229 7.87 15.41 7.13
CA GLY A 229 8.37 14.81 8.36
C GLY A 229 9.73 15.32 8.81
N LYS A 230 10.34 16.27 8.09
CA LYS A 230 11.67 16.86 8.38
C LYS A 230 12.80 15.80 8.48
N ARG A 231 12.66 14.69 7.76
CA ARG A 231 13.67 13.62 7.64
C ARG A 231 14.60 13.87 6.44
N THR A 232 14.98 15.12 6.20
CA THR A 232 15.79 15.59 5.04
C THR A 232 17.25 15.11 5.07
N ASN A 233 17.66 14.47 6.14
CA ASN A 233 18.94 13.80 6.27
C ASN A 233 18.98 12.39 5.64
N ILE A 234 17.85 11.89 5.16
CA ILE A 234 17.75 10.60 4.47
C ILE A 234 17.85 10.83 2.97
N GLU A 235 18.80 10.18 2.32
CA GLU A 235 18.87 10.15 0.87
C GLU A 235 17.80 9.24 0.31
N ALA A 236 16.94 9.75 -0.60
CA ALA A 236 15.89 8.96 -1.25
C ALA A 236 16.26 8.64 -2.70
N LEU A 237 16.30 7.36 -3.03
CA LEU A 237 16.59 6.85 -4.38
C LEU A 237 15.35 6.27 -5.04
N CYS A 238 15.14 6.60 -6.32
CA CYS A 238 14.06 6.05 -7.13
C CYS A 238 14.53 4.79 -7.85
N GLY A 239 13.78 3.70 -7.73
CA GLY A 239 14.03 2.45 -8.44
C GLY A 239 12.78 1.93 -9.15
N ARG A 240 12.96 1.18 -10.23
CA ARG A 240 11.90 0.48 -10.95
C ARG A 240 12.23 -0.99 -11.05
N TYR A 241 11.22 -1.83 -10.95
CA TYR A 241 11.37 -3.27 -11.07
C TYR A 241 10.18 -3.88 -11.84
N GLY A 242 10.35 -5.07 -12.37
CA GLY A 242 9.28 -5.97 -12.80
C GLY A 242 8.35 -5.45 -13.89
N LEU A 243 8.73 -4.43 -14.65
CA LEU A 243 7.91 -3.91 -15.75
C LEU A 243 7.62 -4.99 -16.78
N GLY A 244 6.37 -5.02 -17.29
CA GLY A 244 5.95 -6.03 -18.25
C GLY A 244 6.08 -7.46 -17.73
N SER A 245 5.93 -7.67 -16.42
CA SER A 245 6.08 -8.98 -15.75
C SER A 245 7.51 -9.55 -15.78
N LYS A 246 8.53 -8.70 -15.97
CA LYS A 246 9.93 -9.13 -15.84
C LYS A 246 10.17 -9.75 -14.47
N ASP A 247 10.90 -10.87 -14.45
CA ASP A 247 11.29 -11.54 -13.21
C ASP A 247 12.12 -10.62 -12.32
N THR A 248 11.85 -10.72 -11.02
CA THR A 248 12.60 -10.01 -9.99
C THR A 248 13.27 -11.05 -9.10
N THR A 249 14.58 -11.16 -9.22
CA THR A 249 15.38 -12.19 -8.55
C THR A 249 16.00 -11.67 -7.25
N PRO A 250 16.35 -12.56 -6.28
CA PRO A 250 17.09 -12.17 -5.08
C PRO A 250 18.40 -11.44 -5.40
N ALA A 251 19.10 -11.84 -6.48
CA ALA A 251 20.33 -11.17 -6.90
C ALA A 251 20.10 -9.70 -7.31
N GLN A 252 18.97 -9.42 -7.96
CA GLN A 252 18.59 -8.05 -8.32
C GLN A 252 18.26 -7.22 -7.07
N MET A 253 17.52 -7.79 -6.11
CA MET A 253 17.20 -7.10 -4.85
C MET A 253 18.47 -6.86 -4.01
N LYS A 254 19.41 -7.81 -4.00
CA LYS A 254 20.73 -7.58 -3.39
C LYS A 254 21.46 -6.43 -4.08
N ALA A 255 21.43 -6.36 -5.41
CA ALA A 255 22.05 -5.26 -6.15
C ALA A 255 21.43 -3.88 -5.82
N VAL A 256 20.15 -3.81 -5.48
CA VAL A 256 19.52 -2.58 -4.95
C VAL A 256 20.21 -2.14 -3.67
N PHE A 257 20.39 -3.05 -2.70
CA PHE A 257 21.10 -2.74 -1.44
C PHE A 257 22.57 -2.38 -1.66
N ASP A 258 23.24 -3.01 -2.63
CA ASP A 258 24.63 -2.66 -2.97
C ASP A 258 24.72 -1.25 -3.60
N ASN A 259 23.75 -0.87 -4.45
CA ASN A 259 23.67 0.48 -5.01
C ASN A 259 23.52 1.57 -3.94
N MET A 260 22.84 1.27 -2.84
CA MET A 260 22.69 2.19 -1.70
C MET A 260 24.00 2.44 -0.92
N LYS A 261 25.08 1.74 -1.25
CA LYS A 261 26.40 1.95 -0.61
C LYS A 261 27.16 3.17 -1.17
N GLY A 262 26.61 3.87 -2.14
CA GLY A 262 27.08 5.23 -2.42
C GLY A 262 27.62 5.56 -3.80
N GLU A 263 27.20 4.91 -4.89
CA GLU A 263 27.85 5.28 -6.17
C GLU A 263 26.94 5.46 -7.40
N ILE A 264 25.67 5.03 -7.40
CA ILE A 264 24.84 5.11 -8.61
C ILE A 264 23.41 5.53 -8.29
N GLY A 265 23.04 6.74 -8.59
CA GLY A 265 21.84 7.44 -8.12
C GLY A 265 20.45 6.92 -8.51
N ARG A 266 20.24 5.85 -9.30
CA ARG A 266 18.93 5.25 -9.61
C ARG A 266 19.04 3.75 -9.84
N ALA A 267 18.22 2.96 -9.13
CA ALA A 267 18.16 1.52 -9.33
C ALA A 267 17.08 1.16 -10.39
N HIS A 268 17.50 0.44 -11.43
CA HIS A 268 16.60 -0.16 -12.43
C HIS A 268 16.92 -1.65 -12.55
N VAL A 269 16.03 -2.52 -12.11
CA VAL A 269 16.21 -3.97 -12.08
C VAL A 269 15.05 -4.71 -12.72
#